data_9efb16e9b55c958b6e36adcfa4c85f2a
#
_entry.id   9efb16e9b55c958b6e36adcfa4c85f2a
#
_cell.length_a   1.000
_cell.length_b   1.000
_cell.length_c   1.000
_cell.angle_alpha   90.00
_cell.angle_beta   90.00
_cell.angle_gamma   90.00
#
_symmetry.space_group_name_H-M   'P 1'
#
loop_
_entity.id
_entity.type
_entity.pdbx_description
1 polymer ?
#
loop_
_entity_poly.entity_id
_entity_poly.type
_entity_poly.pdbx_seq_one_letter_code
_entity_poly.pdbx_strand_id
1 'polypeptide(L)'
;MAHYVIVGGGRVGTRLACALDAAGHSVALVDRDPRTVDGLVPGFSGELVAGVGFDRAALLAAGVDRAQGLAAVTAEDNTNIIAARVARETFHVEHVVARIYDADQAKVYQRLGIPTVASIQWTADQVLHRLLPAGTADVERRDASGRLLVTGLVPHPSWWGRRLTDVESGAGLRIAYLTRRGEGLLPKPGDRLQEGDLLHAVYPVDRRDQVEAALQGEAVRPDRDAEDEDEDEEGRA
;
A
#
# COMPACT_ATOMS: atom_id res chain seq x y z
N MET A 1 -6.23 -13.98 23.00
CA MET A 1 -5.94 -15.07 22.02
C MET A 1 -7.12 -15.12 21.08
N ALA A 2 -6.91 -14.82 19.78
CA ALA A 2 -7.95 -14.82 18.77
C ALA A 2 -7.81 -16.08 17.89
N HIS A 3 -8.89 -16.48 17.18
CA HIS A 3 -8.86 -17.59 16.24
C HIS A 3 -8.92 -17.06 14.81
N TYR A 4 -8.06 -17.58 13.92
CA TYR A 4 -7.99 -17.22 12.53
C TYR A 4 -8.08 -18.43 11.62
N VAL A 5 -8.81 -18.30 10.52
CA VAL A 5 -8.91 -19.33 9.48
C VAL A 5 -8.18 -18.89 8.23
N ILE A 6 -7.27 -19.70 7.74
CA ILE A 6 -6.54 -19.48 6.50
C ILE A 6 -7.01 -20.49 5.46
N VAL A 7 -7.51 -20.03 4.33
CA VAL A 7 -7.92 -20.86 3.20
C VAL A 7 -6.85 -20.82 2.12
N GLY A 8 -6.21 -21.97 1.88
CA GLY A 8 -5.10 -22.16 0.95
C GLY A 8 -3.76 -22.37 1.66
N GLY A 9 -3.26 -23.60 1.62
CA GLY A 9 -1.99 -24.03 2.24
C GLY A 9 -0.75 -23.80 1.39
N GLY A 10 -0.84 -22.98 0.34
CA GLY A 10 0.30 -22.59 -0.47
C GLY A 10 1.28 -21.67 0.28
N ARG A 11 2.32 -21.18 -0.42
CA ARG A 11 3.39 -20.36 0.17
C ARG A 11 2.91 -19.16 0.99
N VAL A 12 1.87 -18.47 0.54
CA VAL A 12 1.31 -17.30 1.24
C VAL A 12 0.56 -17.75 2.49
N GLY A 13 -0.34 -18.74 2.36
CA GLY A 13 -1.15 -19.21 3.48
C GLY A 13 -0.32 -19.84 4.58
N THR A 14 0.65 -20.67 4.24
CA THR A 14 1.58 -21.25 5.22
C THR A 14 2.34 -20.17 5.98
N ARG A 15 2.84 -19.14 5.28
CA ARG A 15 3.55 -18.05 5.94
C ARG A 15 2.65 -17.22 6.86
N LEU A 16 1.40 -16.96 6.46
CA LEU A 16 0.42 -16.29 7.31
C LEU A 16 0.07 -17.12 8.54
N ALA A 17 -0.17 -18.41 8.34
CA ALA A 17 -0.51 -19.33 9.42
C ALA A 17 0.61 -19.38 10.48
N CYS A 18 1.86 -19.56 10.05
CA CYS A 18 3.02 -19.56 10.96
C CYS A 18 3.21 -18.21 11.66
N ALA A 19 2.98 -17.09 10.98
CA ALA A 19 3.14 -15.77 11.59
C ALA A 19 2.09 -15.50 12.67
N LEU A 20 0.84 -15.92 12.45
CA LEU A 20 -0.24 -15.78 13.43
C LEU A 20 -0.05 -16.73 14.62
N ASP A 21 0.38 -17.96 14.37
CA ASP A 21 0.70 -18.94 15.41
C ASP A 21 1.86 -18.45 16.28
N ALA A 22 2.93 -17.97 15.69
CA ALA A 22 4.08 -17.36 16.40
C ALA A 22 3.69 -16.13 17.22
N ALA A 23 2.64 -15.41 16.81
CA ALA A 23 2.06 -14.29 17.57
C ALA A 23 1.14 -14.75 18.71
N GLY A 24 0.98 -16.05 18.93
CA GLY A 24 0.18 -16.64 20.02
C GLY A 24 -1.31 -16.71 19.72
N HIS A 25 -1.72 -16.67 18.45
CA HIS A 25 -3.11 -16.86 18.04
C HIS A 25 -3.40 -18.33 17.73
N SER A 26 -4.67 -18.74 17.84
CA SER A 26 -5.14 -20.03 17.34
C SER A 26 -5.37 -19.94 15.84
N VAL A 27 -4.86 -20.89 15.08
CA VAL A 27 -4.95 -20.87 13.62
C VAL A 27 -5.41 -22.20 13.07
N ALA A 28 -6.37 -22.16 12.14
CA ALA A 28 -6.72 -23.31 11.31
C ALA A 28 -6.40 -23.02 9.85
N LEU A 29 -5.74 -23.97 9.18
CA LEU A 29 -5.41 -23.90 7.76
C LEU A 29 -6.26 -24.91 6.99
N VAL A 30 -7.00 -24.44 6.00
CA VAL A 30 -7.84 -25.26 5.12
C VAL A 30 -7.19 -25.37 3.75
N ASP A 31 -6.94 -26.59 3.28
CA ASP A 31 -6.52 -26.84 1.89
C ASP A 31 -7.16 -28.11 1.35
N ARG A 32 -7.44 -28.16 0.05
CA ARG A 32 -7.99 -29.32 -0.62
C ARG A 32 -6.99 -30.46 -0.79
N ASP A 33 -5.68 -30.16 -0.78
CA ASP A 33 -4.62 -31.16 -0.90
C ASP A 33 -4.01 -31.45 0.47
N PRO A 34 -4.27 -32.65 1.03
CA PRO A 34 -3.71 -33.04 2.32
C PRO A 34 -2.18 -32.98 2.37
N ARG A 35 -1.51 -33.18 1.23
CA ARG A 35 -0.03 -33.16 1.15
C ARG A 35 0.54 -31.75 1.34
N THR A 36 -0.22 -30.73 0.99
CA THR A 36 0.15 -29.33 1.25
C THR A 36 0.17 -29.07 2.75
N VAL A 37 -0.67 -29.79 3.46
CA VAL A 37 -0.87 -29.74 4.91
C VAL A 37 0.25 -30.49 5.64
N ASP A 38 0.68 -31.66 5.12
CA ASP A 38 1.74 -32.49 5.72
C ASP A 38 3.14 -31.85 5.58
N GLY A 39 3.32 -30.90 4.66
CA GLY A 39 4.59 -30.18 4.40
C GLY A 39 4.76 -28.88 5.18
N LEU A 40 3.88 -28.58 6.12
CA LEU A 40 3.98 -27.37 6.93
C LEU A 40 5.23 -27.36 7.82
N VAL A 41 5.76 -26.16 7.96
CA VAL A 41 7.01 -25.86 8.66
C VAL A 41 7.04 -26.51 10.04
N PRO A 42 8.13 -27.17 10.44
CA PRO A 42 8.30 -27.65 11.79
C PRO A 42 8.06 -26.53 12.81
N GLY A 43 7.13 -26.77 13.74
CA GLY A 43 6.78 -25.79 14.78
C GLY A 43 5.43 -25.10 14.60
N PHE A 44 4.66 -25.35 13.53
CA PHE A 44 3.27 -24.91 13.45
C PHE A 44 2.39 -25.75 14.38
N SER A 45 1.72 -25.09 15.32
CA SER A 45 0.88 -25.74 16.34
C SER A 45 -0.62 -25.66 16.03
N GLY A 46 -0.98 -25.02 14.91
CA GLY A 46 -2.38 -24.85 14.51
C GLY A 46 -3.01 -26.11 13.91
N GLU A 47 -4.28 -26.02 13.61
CA GLU A 47 -5.09 -27.11 13.05
C GLU A 47 -5.03 -27.14 11.53
N LEU A 48 -5.01 -28.35 10.97
CA LEU A 48 -4.95 -28.59 9.53
C LEU A 48 -6.23 -29.29 9.08
N VAL A 49 -6.98 -28.67 8.19
CA VAL A 49 -8.25 -29.16 7.69
C VAL A 49 -8.17 -29.45 6.21
N ALA A 50 -8.31 -30.71 5.82
CA ALA A 50 -8.41 -31.10 4.42
C ALA A 50 -9.84 -30.85 3.92
N GLY A 51 -9.97 -29.97 2.89
CA GLY A 51 -11.29 -29.66 2.34
C GLY A 51 -11.28 -28.51 1.34
N VAL A 52 -12.41 -28.33 0.66
CA VAL A 52 -12.61 -27.21 -0.25
C VAL A 52 -12.84 -25.93 0.56
N GLY A 53 -12.09 -24.88 0.28
CA GLY A 53 -12.00 -23.67 1.10
C GLY A 53 -13.28 -22.86 1.27
N PHE A 54 -14.33 -23.13 0.50
CA PHE A 54 -15.66 -22.53 0.64
C PHE A 54 -16.73 -23.54 1.07
N ASP A 55 -16.35 -24.83 1.29
CA ASP A 55 -17.28 -25.82 1.81
C ASP A 55 -17.60 -25.52 3.27
N ARG A 56 -18.90 -25.49 3.56
CA ARG A 56 -19.40 -25.19 4.91
C ARG A 56 -18.89 -26.17 5.96
N ALA A 57 -18.80 -27.47 5.63
CA ALA A 57 -18.32 -28.48 6.55
C ALA A 57 -16.82 -28.28 6.87
N ALA A 58 -16.00 -28.01 5.85
CA ALA A 58 -14.58 -27.73 6.01
C ALA A 58 -14.34 -26.44 6.82
N LEU A 59 -15.09 -25.38 6.53
CA LEU A 59 -15.00 -24.12 7.27
C LEU A 59 -15.41 -24.27 8.74
N LEU A 60 -16.48 -25.02 9.02
CA LEU A 60 -16.89 -25.34 10.39
C LEU A 60 -15.87 -26.19 11.13
N ALA A 61 -15.29 -27.21 10.48
CA ALA A 61 -14.20 -28.00 11.05
C ALA A 61 -12.98 -27.13 11.37
N ALA A 62 -12.73 -26.06 10.58
CA ALA A 62 -11.70 -25.07 10.86
C ALA A 62 -12.11 -24.01 11.91
N GLY A 63 -13.27 -24.11 12.52
CA GLY A 63 -13.75 -23.19 13.57
C GLY A 63 -14.09 -21.78 13.05
N VAL A 64 -14.60 -21.66 11.83
CA VAL A 64 -14.98 -20.37 11.23
C VAL A 64 -16.06 -19.65 12.04
N ASP A 65 -16.93 -20.35 12.71
CA ASP A 65 -18.02 -19.84 13.56
C ASP A 65 -17.52 -19.06 14.80
N ARG A 66 -16.27 -19.27 15.19
CA ARG A 66 -15.60 -18.56 16.30
C ARG A 66 -14.41 -17.71 15.83
N ALA A 67 -14.20 -17.65 14.51
CA ALA A 67 -13.04 -16.96 13.96
C ALA A 67 -13.21 -15.43 14.04
N GLN A 68 -12.19 -14.74 14.50
CA GLN A 68 -12.08 -13.29 14.42
C GLN A 68 -11.71 -12.82 13.02
N GLY A 69 -11.00 -13.65 12.26
CA GLY A 69 -10.65 -13.32 10.89
C GLY A 69 -10.45 -14.53 10.00
N LEU A 70 -10.67 -14.32 8.68
CA LEU A 70 -10.41 -15.30 7.64
C LEU A 70 -9.64 -14.68 6.49
N ALA A 71 -8.56 -15.36 6.06
CA ALA A 71 -7.81 -15.00 4.87
C ALA A 71 -7.92 -16.10 3.80
N ALA A 72 -8.49 -15.76 2.63
CA ALA A 72 -8.58 -16.67 1.49
C ALA A 72 -7.46 -16.35 0.48
N VAL A 73 -6.47 -17.23 0.37
CA VAL A 73 -5.23 -17.01 -0.36
C VAL A 73 -4.83 -18.17 -1.28
N THR A 74 -5.81 -18.93 -1.75
CA THR A 74 -5.60 -20.01 -2.74
C THR A 74 -5.11 -19.45 -4.08
N ALA A 75 -4.74 -20.31 -5.01
CA ALA A 75 -4.34 -19.91 -6.36
C ALA A 75 -5.52 -19.46 -7.26
N GLU A 76 -6.76 -19.61 -6.82
CA GLU A 76 -7.97 -19.38 -7.61
C GLU A 76 -8.78 -18.22 -7.05
N ASP A 77 -8.92 -17.13 -7.81
CA ASP A 77 -9.66 -15.92 -7.40
C ASP A 77 -11.10 -16.22 -7.01
N ASN A 78 -11.80 -17.05 -7.80
CA ASN A 78 -13.18 -17.44 -7.52
C ASN A 78 -13.31 -18.18 -6.19
N THR A 79 -12.41 -19.11 -5.89
CA THR A 79 -12.37 -19.82 -4.62
C THR A 79 -12.18 -18.86 -3.45
N ASN A 80 -11.26 -17.90 -3.60
CA ASN A 80 -10.97 -16.91 -2.57
C ASN A 80 -12.18 -16.00 -2.29
N ILE A 81 -12.86 -15.56 -3.33
CA ILE A 81 -14.06 -14.71 -3.20
C ILE A 81 -15.21 -15.46 -2.56
N ILE A 82 -15.47 -16.68 -3.01
CA ILE A 82 -16.60 -17.48 -2.44
C ILE A 82 -16.32 -17.77 -0.96
N ALA A 83 -15.09 -18.19 -0.61
CA ALA A 83 -14.73 -18.43 0.79
C ALA A 83 -14.89 -17.18 1.65
N ALA A 84 -14.42 -16.03 1.17
CA ALA A 84 -14.55 -14.75 1.85
C ALA A 84 -16.03 -14.34 2.05
N ARG A 85 -16.87 -14.51 1.02
CA ARG A 85 -18.30 -14.21 1.12
C ARG A 85 -19.01 -15.15 2.10
N VAL A 86 -18.77 -16.45 2.02
CA VAL A 86 -19.34 -17.43 2.96
C VAL A 86 -18.95 -17.09 4.39
N ALA A 87 -17.68 -16.80 4.65
CA ALA A 87 -17.21 -16.42 5.98
C ALA A 87 -17.94 -15.17 6.50
N ARG A 88 -18.08 -14.15 5.66
CA ARG A 88 -18.68 -12.88 6.06
C ARG A 88 -20.21 -12.93 6.15
N GLU A 89 -20.87 -13.46 5.11
CA GLU A 89 -22.33 -13.40 4.97
C GLU A 89 -23.03 -14.50 5.79
N THR A 90 -22.40 -15.69 5.92
CA THR A 90 -23.00 -16.83 6.62
C THR A 90 -22.52 -16.97 8.05
N PHE A 91 -21.22 -16.76 8.29
CA PHE A 91 -20.61 -16.93 9.60
C PHE A 91 -20.32 -15.62 10.33
N HIS A 92 -20.57 -14.47 9.69
CA HIS A 92 -20.40 -13.13 10.27
C HIS A 92 -18.99 -12.87 10.81
N VAL A 93 -17.96 -13.45 10.15
CA VAL A 93 -16.56 -13.17 10.49
C VAL A 93 -16.25 -11.71 10.24
N GLU A 94 -15.72 -11.03 11.25
CA GLU A 94 -15.52 -9.57 11.25
C GLU A 94 -14.44 -9.13 10.24
N HIS A 95 -13.30 -9.82 10.26
CA HIS A 95 -12.14 -9.49 9.45
C HIS A 95 -11.94 -10.53 8.35
N VAL A 96 -12.37 -10.22 7.15
CA VAL A 96 -12.23 -11.13 6.00
C VAL A 96 -11.37 -10.46 4.94
N VAL A 97 -10.40 -11.19 4.36
CA VAL A 97 -9.58 -10.72 3.25
C VAL A 97 -9.44 -11.80 2.18
N ALA A 98 -9.54 -11.41 0.90
CA ALA A 98 -9.35 -12.30 -0.24
C ALA A 98 -8.16 -11.86 -1.08
N ARG A 99 -7.28 -12.79 -1.45
CA ARG A 99 -6.26 -12.56 -2.46
C ARG A 99 -6.87 -12.67 -3.84
N ILE A 100 -6.66 -11.66 -4.69
CA ILE A 100 -7.12 -11.62 -6.07
C ILE A 100 -5.92 -11.33 -6.97
N TYR A 101 -5.78 -12.09 -8.03
CA TYR A 101 -4.72 -11.89 -9.02
C TYR A 101 -5.05 -10.76 -9.99
N ASP A 102 -6.32 -10.69 -10.42
CA ASP A 102 -6.81 -9.69 -11.35
C ASP A 102 -7.14 -8.38 -10.59
N ALA A 103 -6.41 -7.30 -10.91
CA ALA A 103 -6.56 -6.01 -10.24
C ALA A 103 -7.93 -5.34 -10.51
N ASP A 104 -8.53 -5.58 -11.66
CA ASP A 104 -9.83 -5.00 -12.00
C ASP A 104 -10.96 -5.74 -11.30
N GLN A 105 -10.87 -7.06 -11.19
CA GLN A 105 -11.77 -7.84 -10.35
C GLN A 105 -11.64 -7.44 -8.87
N ALA A 106 -10.42 -7.23 -8.38
CA ALA A 106 -10.20 -6.78 -7.00
C ALA A 106 -10.97 -5.48 -6.69
N LYS A 107 -10.95 -4.50 -7.60
CA LYS A 107 -11.72 -3.24 -7.45
C LYS A 107 -13.23 -3.47 -7.36
N VAL A 108 -13.76 -4.41 -8.15
CA VAL A 108 -15.20 -4.76 -8.12
C VAL A 108 -15.56 -5.34 -6.76
N TYR A 109 -14.78 -6.29 -6.25
CA TYR A 109 -15.08 -6.93 -4.97
C TYR A 109 -14.89 -6.00 -3.76
N GLN A 110 -13.92 -5.08 -3.83
CA GLN A 110 -13.79 -4.03 -2.82
C GLN A 110 -15.04 -3.14 -2.74
N ARG A 111 -15.63 -2.77 -3.89
CA ARG A 111 -16.91 -2.01 -3.92
C ARG A 111 -18.07 -2.80 -3.32
N LEU A 112 -18.04 -4.12 -3.41
CA LEU A 112 -19.00 -5.02 -2.76
C LEU A 112 -18.68 -5.25 -1.27
N GLY A 113 -17.66 -4.54 -0.76
CA GLY A 113 -17.32 -4.56 0.65
C GLY A 113 -16.44 -5.73 1.07
N ILE A 114 -15.83 -6.49 0.17
CA ILE A 114 -14.88 -7.56 0.48
C ILE A 114 -13.47 -6.99 0.36
N PRO A 115 -12.71 -6.86 1.46
CA PRO A 115 -11.32 -6.44 1.39
C PRO A 115 -10.49 -7.41 0.53
N THR A 116 -9.80 -6.87 -0.48
CA THR A 116 -8.99 -7.66 -1.41
C THR A 116 -7.55 -7.19 -1.45
N VAL A 117 -6.62 -8.13 -1.71
CA VAL A 117 -5.21 -7.84 -1.95
C VAL A 117 -4.84 -8.31 -3.36
N ALA A 118 -4.56 -7.35 -4.25
CA ALA A 118 -4.10 -7.61 -5.62
C ALA A 118 -2.58 -7.87 -5.62
N SER A 119 -2.19 -9.14 -5.48
CA SER A 119 -0.80 -9.51 -5.21
C SER A 119 0.12 -9.40 -6.45
N ILE A 120 -0.39 -9.63 -7.66
CA ILE A 120 0.41 -9.57 -8.90
C ILE A 120 0.80 -8.13 -9.21
N GLN A 121 -0.15 -7.21 -9.19
CA GLN A 121 0.11 -5.80 -9.47
C GLN A 121 1.21 -5.25 -8.56
N TRP A 122 1.05 -5.46 -7.26
CA TRP A 122 2.04 -5.00 -6.28
C TRP A 122 3.44 -5.59 -6.54
N THR A 123 3.51 -6.90 -6.85
CA THR A 123 4.79 -7.56 -7.14
C THR A 123 5.40 -7.05 -8.44
N ALA A 124 4.59 -6.88 -9.49
CA ALA A 124 5.04 -6.35 -10.78
C ALA A 124 5.59 -4.92 -10.63
N ASP A 125 4.88 -4.06 -9.89
CA ASP A 125 5.32 -2.69 -9.60
C ASP A 125 6.66 -2.67 -8.85
N GLN A 126 6.85 -3.57 -7.86
CA GLN A 126 8.12 -3.69 -7.13
C GLN A 126 9.28 -4.15 -8.02
N VAL A 127 9.02 -5.07 -8.96
CA VAL A 127 10.03 -5.54 -9.91
C VAL A 127 10.36 -4.43 -10.91
N LEU A 128 9.34 -3.78 -11.46
CA LEU A 128 9.49 -2.68 -12.42
C LEU A 128 10.33 -1.54 -11.81
N HIS A 129 10.06 -1.20 -10.56
CA HIS A 129 10.81 -0.18 -9.80
C HIS A 129 12.32 -0.48 -9.70
N ARG A 130 12.69 -1.76 -9.61
CA ARG A 130 14.09 -2.17 -9.53
C ARG A 130 14.76 -2.35 -10.88
N LEU A 131 13.98 -2.54 -11.94
CA LEU A 131 14.49 -2.69 -13.31
C LEU A 131 14.70 -1.35 -13.99
N LEU A 132 13.89 -0.35 -13.68
CA LEU A 132 14.00 0.97 -14.28
C LEU A 132 15.01 1.84 -13.50
N PRO A 133 15.74 2.75 -14.20
CA PRO A 133 16.61 3.71 -13.54
C PRO A 133 15.85 4.52 -12.49
N ALA A 134 16.52 4.92 -11.44
CA ALA A 134 15.93 5.76 -10.38
C ALA A 134 15.30 7.03 -10.98
N GLY A 135 14.01 7.23 -10.74
CA GLY A 135 13.26 8.38 -11.27
C GLY A 135 12.37 8.10 -12.48
N THR A 136 12.39 6.89 -13.07
CA THR A 136 11.55 6.55 -14.22
C THR A 136 10.34 5.67 -13.89
N ALA A 137 10.30 5.05 -12.72
CA ALA A 137 9.16 4.26 -12.26
C ALA A 137 8.58 4.90 -11.00
N ASP A 138 7.61 5.76 -11.21
CA ASP A 138 6.82 6.31 -10.11
C ASP A 138 5.85 5.25 -9.59
N VAL A 139 6.07 4.78 -8.35
CA VAL A 139 5.01 4.07 -7.62
C VAL A 139 3.99 5.11 -7.20
N GLU A 140 3.06 5.34 -8.09
CA GLU A 140 1.88 6.11 -7.80
C GLU A 140 1.05 5.37 -6.74
N ARG A 141 0.96 5.92 -5.54
CA ARG A 141 0.11 5.40 -4.47
C ARG A 141 -1.00 6.40 -4.20
N ARG A 142 -2.22 5.91 -4.15
CA ARG A 142 -3.37 6.71 -3.71
C ARG A 142 -3.65 6.43 -2.24
N ASP A 143 -4.06 7.46 -1.52
CA ASP A 143 -4.56 7.30 -0.17
C ASP A 143 -5.87 6.48 -0.15
N ALA A 144 -6.34 6.08 1.02
CA ALA A 144 -7.55 5.26 1.17
C ALA A 144 -8.81 5.94 0.60
N SER A 145 -8.85 7.27 0.53
CA SER A 145 -9.96 8.03 -0.09
C SER A 145 -9.86 8.12 -1.61
N GLY A 146 -8.71 7.79 -2.19
CA GLY A 146 -8.40 7.94 -3.62
C GLY A 146 -8.23 9.40 -4.07
N ARG A 147 -8.18 10.37 -3.14
CA ARG A 147 -8.12 11.81 -3.42
C ARG A 147 -6.71 12.38 -3.44
N LEU A 148 -5.78 11.76 -2.72
CA LEU A 148 -4.39 12.17 -2.68
C LEU A 148 -3.52 11.17 -3.44
N LEU A 149 -2.54 11.70 -4.13
CA LEU A 149 -1.51 10.96 -4.84
C LEU A 149 -0.20 11.10 -4.09
N VAL A 150 0.50 9.99 -3.89
CA VAL A 150 1.87 9.94 -3.37
C VAL A 150 2.75 9.36 -4.46
N THR A 151 3.71 10.13 -4.94
CA THR A 151 4.59 9.71 -6.05
C THR A 151 5.99 10.29 -5.91
N GLY A 152 6.96 9.64 -6.56
CA GLY A 152 8.32 10.14 -6.68
C GLY A 152 8.44 11.09 -7.88
N LEU A 153 8.98 12.28 -7.68
CA LEU A 153 9.16 13.30 -8.73
C LEU A 153 10.61 13.75 -8.79
N VAL A 154 11.13 13.84 -10.01
CA VAL A 154 12.45 14.44 -10.29
C VAL A 154 12.24 15.85 -10.82
N PRO A 155 12.59 16.90 -10.05
CA PRO A 155 12.40 18.27 -10.48
C PRO A 155 13.37 18.67 -11.61
N HIS A 156 12.94 19.62 -12.43
CA HIS A 156 13.81 20.25 -13.43
C HIS A 156 15.03 20.92 -12.75
N PRO A 157 16.21 20.95 -13.40
CA PRO A 157 17.44 21.51 -12.83
C PRO A 157 17.33 22.94 -12.29
N SER A 158 16.44 23.75 -12.82
CA SER A 158 16.20 25.13 -12.36
C SER A 158 15.67 25.24 -10.92
N TRP A 159 15.20 24.13 -10.34
CA TRP A 159 14.78 24.06 -8.96
C TRP A 159 15.93 23.78 -7.97
N TRP A 160 17.10 23.35 -8.44
CA TRP A 160 18.23 23.06 -7.55
C TRP A 160 18.69 24.32 -6.79
N GLY A 161 19.02 24.13 -5.52
CA GLY A 161 19.42 25.19 -4.61
C GLY A 161 18.27 25.95 -3.95
N ARG A 162 17.02 25.80 -4.43
CA ARG A 162 15.85 26.42 -3.80
C ARG A 162 15.49 25.73 -2.48
N ARG A 163 14.88 26.45 -1.57
CA ARG A 163 14.34 25.86 -0.34
C ARG A 163 13.23 24.87 -0.69
N LEU A 164 13.13 23.78 0.05
CA LEU A 164 12.06 22.81 -0.19
C LEU A 164 10.67 23.41 -0.01
N THR A 165 10.52 24.38 0.89
CA THR A 165 9.27 25.16 1.06
C THR A 165 8.88 25.94 -0.17
N ASP A 166 9.86 26.50 -0.89
CA ASP A 166 9.60 27.26 -2.13
C ASP A 166 9.19 26.31 -3.27
N VAL A 167 9.75 25.09 -3.29
CA VAL A 167 9.35 24.01 -4.21
C VAL A 167 7.91 23.58 -3.92
N GLU A 168 7.56 23.36 -2.65
CA GLU A 168 6.20 23.01 -2.24
C GLU A 168 5.17 24.04 -2.69
N SER A 169 5.45 25.31 -2.41
CA SER A 169 4.56 26.43 -2.75
C SER A 169 4.45 26.64 -4.25
N GLY A 170 5.58 26.60 -4.98
CA GLY A 170 5.63 26.84 -6.41
C GLY A 170 5.02 25.73 -7.26
N ALA A 171 5.12 24.49 -6.81
CA ALA A 171 4.56 23.33 -7.51
C ALA A 171 3.19 22.88 -6.97
N GLY A 172 2.72 23.41 -5.84
CA GLY A 172 1.42 23.08 -5.26
C GLY A 172 1.34 21.65 -4.67
N LEU A 173 2.43 21.18 -4.09
CA LEU A 173 2.57 19.85 -3.49
C LEU A 173 3.05 19.94 -2.03
N ARG A 174 3.13 18.78 -1.36
CA ARG A 174 3.86 18.61 -0.10
C ARG A 174 4.92 17.53 -0.24
N ILE A 175 6.11 17.77 0.27
CA ILE A 175 7.21 16.81 0.27
C ILE A 175 7.12 15.98 1.55
N ALA A 176 6.75 14.71 1.41
CA ALA A 176 6.70 13.78 2.54
C ALA A 176 8.10 13.40 3.02
N TYR A 177 8.98 13.10 2.08
CA TYR A 177 10.41 12.84 2.29
C TYR A 177 11.13 12.97 0.95
N LEU A 178 12.46 12.97 0.98
CA LEU A 178 13.27 12.93 -0.23
C LEU A 178 14.26 11.77 -0.17
N THR A 179 14.64 11.27 -1.32
CA THR A 179 15.74 10.31 -1.45
C THR A 179 16.94 11.04 -2.05
N ARG A 180 18.05 11.08 -1.30
CA ARG A 180 19.32 11.68 -1.69
C ARG A 180 20.41 10.64 -1.63
N ARG A 181 21.09 10.36 -2.73
CA ARG A 181 22.15 9.34 -2.83
C ARG A 181 21.72 7.97 -2.31
N GLY A 182 20.45 7.60 -2.50
CA GLY A 182 19.88 6.33 -2.06
C GLY A 182 19.41 6.28 -0.60
N GLU A 183 19.56 7.37 0.18
CA GLU A 183 19.10 7.46 1.55
C GLU A 183 17.82 8.30 1.64
N GLY A 184 16.83 7.81 2.44
CA GLY A 184 15.60 8.53 2.72
C GLY A 184 15.82 9.59 3.80
N LEU A 185 15.45 10.84 3.50
CA LEU A 185 15.62 11.99 4.39
C LEU A 185 14.29 12.70 4.62
N LEU A 186 13.98 13.03 5.88
CA LEU A 186 12.85 13.88 6.21
C LEU A 186 13.23 15.35 6.00
N PRO A 187 12.37 16.16 5.33
CA PRO A 187 12.60 17.59 5.15
C PRO A 187 12.73 18.32 6.49
N LYS A 188 13.72 19.21 6.58
CA LYS A 188 13.89 20.11 7.73
C LYS A 188 13.70 21.56 7.28
N PRO A 189 13.27 22.46 8.18
CA PRO A 189 13.24 23.88 7.88
C PRO A 189 14.58 24.38 7.36
N GLY A 190 14.59 25.02 6.20
CA GLY A 190 15.81 25.54 5.57
C GLY A 190 16.54 24.58 4.61
N ASP A 191 16.15 23.31 4.55
CA ASP A 191 16.71 22.38 3.57
C ASP A 191 16.49 22.85 2.15
N ARG A 192 17.49 22.60 1.30
CA ARG A 192 17.49 22.95 -0.11
C ARG A 192 17.53 21.72 -0.99
N LEU A 193 16.83 21.82 -2.13
CA LEU A 193 16.86 20.81 -3.18
C LEU A 193 18.26 20.71 -3.77
N GLN A 194 18.77 19.49 -3.94
CA GLN A 194 20.07 19.22 -4.54
C GLN A 194 19.91 18.41 -5.83
N GLU A 195 20.92 18.47 -6.66
CA GLU A 195 21.03 17.62 -7.84
C GLU A 195 20.95 16.13 -7.45
N GLY A 196 20.11 15.37 -8.15
CA GLY A 196 19.90 13.94 -7.89
C GLY A 196 18.94 13.62 -6.76
N ASP A 197 18.29 14.62 -6.14
CA ASP A 197 17.21 14.39 -5.20
C ASP A 197 15.97 13.84 -5.92
N LEU A 198 15.38 12.79 -5.37
CA LEU A 198 14.05 12.31 -5.72
C LEU A 198 13.08 12.77 -4.64
N LEU A 199 12.09 13.57 -5.02
CA LEU A 199 11.06 14.06 -4.11
C LEU A 199 9.92 13.05 -4.01
N HIS A 200 9.60 12.59 -2.82
CA HIS A 200 8.39 11.82 -2.55
C HIS A 200 7.30 12.78 -2.09
N ALA A 201 6.46 13.17 -3.05
CA ALA A 201 5.49 14.25 -2.89
C ALA A 201 4.06 13.74 -2.73
N VAL A 202 3.25 14.52 -2.03
CA VAL A 202 1.81 14.29 -1.84
C VAL A 202 1.06 15.49 -2.38
N TYR A 203 0.05 15.22 -3.23
CA TYR A 203 -0.81 16.26 -3.81
C TYR A 203 -2.17 15.70 -4.24
N PRO A 204 -3.19 16.56 -4.46
CA PRO A 204 -4.50 16.11 -4.94
C PRO A 204 -4.43 15.49 -6.33
N VAL A 205 -5.16 14.39 -6.55
CA VAL A 205 -5.18 13.66 -7.84
C VAL A 205 -5.59 14.55 -9.01
N ASP A 206 -6.52 15.46 -8.80
CA ASP A 206 -7.03 16.42 -9.80
C ASP A 206 -6.01 17.50 -10.18
N ARG A 207 -4.91 17.65 -9.42
CA ARG A 207 -3.82 18.60 -9.71
C ARG A 207 -2.59 17.94 -10.33
N ARG A 208 -2.66 16.67 -10.68
CA ARG A 208 -1.52 15.91 -11.20
C ARG A 208 -0.79 16.64 -12.32
N ASP A 209 -1.52 16.94 -13.40
CA ASP A 209 -0.93 17.54 -14.60
C ASP A 209 -0.30 18.92 -14.30
N GLN A 210 -0.90 19.68 -13.39
CA GLN A 210 -0.39 20.99 -12.95
C GLN A 210 0.91 20.85 -12.16
N VAL A 211 0.97 19.89 -11.22
CA VAL A 211 2.15 19.64 -10.37
C VAL A 211 3.31 19.13 -11.22
N GLU A 212 3.05 18.15 -12.08
CA GLU A 212 4.07 17.60 -12.97
C GLU A 212 4.60 18.66 -13.95
N ALA A 213 3.72 19.44 -14.54
CA ALA A 213 4.11 20.54 -15.43
C ALA A 213 4.93 21.62 -14.70
N ALA A 214 4.54 21.98 -13.47
CA ALA A 214 5.26 22.96 -12.67
C ALA A 214 6.68 22.48 -12.31
N LEU A 215 6.85 21.21 -11.94
CA LEU A 215 8.16 20.65 -11.59
C LEU A 215 9.05 20.38 -12.79
N GLN A 216 8.48 20.05 -13.95
CA GLN A 216 9.21 19.84 -15.21
C GLN A 216 9.51 21.17 -15.94
N GLY A 217 8.78 22.24 -15.63
CA GLY A 217 9.01 23.57 -16.16
C GLY A 217 10.15 24.31 -15.45
N GLU A 218 10.58 25.43 -16.04
CA GLU A 218 11.49 26.34 -15.36
C GLU A 218 10.84 26.90 -14.08
N ALA A 219 11.60 26.89 -13.00
CA ALA A 219 11.13 27.42 -11.73
C ALA A 219 10.77 28.89 -11.83
N VAL A 220 9.51 29.23 -11.64
CA VAL A 220 9.05 30.61 -11.55
C VAL A 220 9.79 31.28 -10.38
N ARG A 221 10.41 32.46 -10.62
CA ARG A 221 10.99 33.23 -9.51
C ARG A 221 9.84 33.74 -8.67
N PRO A 222 9.85 33.54 -7.33
CA PRO A 222 8.91 34.28 -6.50
C PRO A 222 9.21 35.78 -6.67
N ASP A 223 8.17 36.56 -6.93
CA ASP A 223 8.27 38.02 -6.90
C ASP A 223 8.83 38.44 -5.54
N ARG A 224 10.03 39.00 -5.55
CA ARG A 224 10.71 39.52 -4.35
C ARG A 224 10.22 40.92 -3.94
N ASP A 225 9.23 41.42 -4.64
CA ASP A 225 8.84 42.83 -4.49
C ASP A 225 7.66 43.06 -3.51
N ALA A 226 7.26 42.08 -2.72
CA ALA A 226 6.11 42.21 -1.79
C ALA A 226 6.49 42.34 -0.29
N GLU A 227 7.76 42.24 0.10
CA GLU A 227 8.13 42.27 1.52
C GLU A 227 8.93 43.50 1.97
N ASP A 228 9.33 44.41 1.01
CA ASP A 228 10.14 45.60 1.35
C ASP A 228 9.33 46.90 1.46
N GLU A 229 8.00 46.91 1.29
CA GLU A 229 7.19 48.17 1.39
C GLU A 229 6.63 48.49 2.78
N ASP A 230 6.68 47.54 3.75
CA ASP A 230 6.08 47.79 5.08
C ASP A 230 7.05 48.27 6.17
N GLU A 231 8.38 48.36 5.91
CA GLU A 231 9.34 48.87 6.92
C GLU A 231 9.66 50.35 6.88
N ASP A 232 9.19 51.11 5.87
CA ASP A 232 9.55 52.51 5.74
C ASP A 232 8.49 53.55 6.30
N GLU A 233 7.32 53.09 6.80
CA GLU A 233 6.30 53.97 7.33
C GLU A 233 6.33 54.21 8.88
N GLU A 234 7.06 53.45 9.66
CA GLU A 234 7.14 53.66 11.13
C GLU A 234 8.28 54.60 11.60
N GLY A 235 9.04 55.17 10.67
CA GLY A 235 10.20 56.05 11.00
C GLY A 235 9.94 57.54 10.98
N ARG A 236 8.70 58.01 10.73
CA ARG A 236 8.38 59.48 10.71
C ARG A 236 7.09 59.78 11.45
N ALA A 237 7.15 59.83 12.74
CA ALA A 237 6.25 60.58 13.62
C ALA A 237 6.93 60.97 14.92
#